data_f763dd74e88b59ddd0460e29d7af1d91
#
_entry.id   f763dd74e88b59ddd0460e29d7af1d91
#
_cell.length_a   1.000
_cell.length_b   1.000
_cell.length_c   1.000
_cell.angle_alpha   90.00
_cell.angle_beta   90.00
_cell.angle_gamma   90.00
#
_symmetry.space_group_name_H-M   'P 1'
#
loop_
_entity.id
_entity.type
_entity.pdbx_description
1 polymer ?
#
loop_
_entity_poly.entity_id
_entity_poly.type
_entity_poly.pdbx_seq_one_letter_code
_entity_poly.pdbx_strand_id
1 'polypeptide(L)'
;VLWQFGILLFAIYFTYFFIHNRLWIFLFSFAIYAAILYLWRKVRSYLYYRYGDNRVTKIVNRVIFWSLPPLILFQLFRKLDNNGLVIMIGLLWLVGIAIYVTSQYLYDHDVNIERVTGRFAGLRRSYFRMAKSVPMIGKRRKPFKALRGVSFEIQTGMFGLLGPNGAGKSTLMRVICGIFEQSYGSIWINGLDTRIYREELQSLIGFLPQEFGTYENMTSWEFLDYQAILKGIVDGELRKERLDYVLKAVHMYERKDEKIGSFSGGMKQRIGIALILLHLPRILVVDEPTAGLDPRERIRFRNLLVELSKDRIVIFSTHIIEDISSSCNQVVVINKGELKYFGDPSDMVEMANGKVWQFNIDKTEFEKVLDKSLVIHHIQEGDTIRVRYLSVGQPYEGAVEVEANLEDAYLCLLKNMN
;
A
#
# COMPACT_ATOMS: atom_id res chain seq x y z
N VAL A 1 -21.41 -7.13 15.95
CA VAL A 1 -22.19 -6.38 16.98
C VAL A 1 -23.51 -5.93 16.38
N LEU A 2 -23.55 -5.23 15.24
CA LEU A 2 -24.80 -4.77 14.59
C LEU A 2 -25.71 -5.94 14.14
N TRP A 3 -25.12 -7.06 13.72
CA TRP A 3 -25.84 -8.30 13.40
C TRP A 3 -26.46 -8.93 14.65
N GLN A 4 -25.75 -8.92 15.77
CA GLN A 4 -26.22 -9.44 17.04
C GLN A 4 -27.37 -8.57 17.62
N PHE A 5 -27.29 -7.25 17.45
CA PHE A 5 -28.39 -6.35 17.86
C PHE A 5 -29.62 -6.53 16.96
N GLY A 6 -29.44 -6.73 15.67
CA GLY A 6 -30.52 -7.10 14.74
C GLY A 6 -31.20 -8.43 15.10
N ILE A 7 -30.41 -9.44 15.49
CA ILE A 7 -30.93 -10.74 15.97
C ILE A 7 -31.66 -10.59 17.26
N LEU A 8 -31.18 -9.78 18.21
CA LEU A 8 -31.87 -9.54 19.49
C LEU A 8 -33.21 -8.83 19.28
N LEU A 9 -33.27 -7.79 18.47
CA LEU A 9 -34.53 -7.10 18.11
C LEU A 9 -35.48 -8.03 17.37
N PHE A 10 -34.95 -8.87 16.48
CA PHE A 10 -35.73 -9.90 15.80
C PHE A 10 -36.31 -10.93 16.79
N ALA A 11 -35.50 -11.40 17.74
CA ALA A 11 -35.96 -12.36 18.76
C ALA A 11 -37.08 -11.75 19.65
N ILE A 12 -36.93 -10.50 20.08
CA ILE A 12 -37.96 -9.77 20.88
C ILE A 12 -39.23 -9.60 20.05
N TYR A 13 -39.12 -9.19 18.80
CA TYR A 13 -40.23 -9.01 17.87
C TYR A 13 -40.91 -10.34 17.57
N PHE A 14 -40.17 -11.40 17.35
CA PHE A 14 -40.68 -12.76 17.13
C PHE A 14 -41.46 -13.28 18.34
N THR A 15 -40.89 -13.13 19.56
CA THR A 15 -41.51 -13.59 20.79
C THR A 15 -42.82 -12.85 21.04
N TYR A 16 -42.87 -11.54 20.81
CA TYR A 16 -44.09 -10.73 20.97
C TYR A 16 -45.21 -11.16 19.99
N PHE A 17 -44.88 -11.38 18.72
CA PHE A 17 -45.86 -11.81 17.70
C PHE A 17 -46.31 -13.24 17.87
N PHE A 18 -45.46 -14.13 18.35
CA PHE A 18 -45.78 -15.52 18.65
C PHE A 18 -46.79 -15.62 19.79
N ILE A 19 -46.60 -14.82 20.83
CA ILE A 19 -47.52 -14.76 21.99
C ILE A 19 -48.91 -14.23 21.57
N HIS A 20 -49.03 -13.33 20.59
CA HIS A 20 -50.27 -12.72 20.15
C HIS A 20 -50.94 -13.38 18.93
N ASN A 21 -50.50 -14.57 18.52
CA ASN A 21 -51.10 -15.39 17.45
C ASN A 21 -51.25 -14.69 16.10
N ARG A 22 -50.36 -13.71 15.77
CA ARG A 22 -50.37 -12.93 14.52
C ARG A 22 -49.18 -13.25 13.62
N LEU A 23 -48.89 -14.54 13.46
CA LEU A 23 -47.75 -15.07 12.70
C LEU A 23 -47.68 -14.51 11.24
N TRP A 24 -48.83 -14.35 10.59
CA TRP A 24 -48.89 -13.85 9.23
C TRP A 24 -48.37 -12.43 9.04
N ILE A 25 -48.65 -11.53 9.99
CA ILE A 25 -48.19 -10.14 9.92
C ILE A 25 -46.67 -10.10 10.15
N PHE A 26 -46.17 -10.98 11.02
CA PHE A 26 -44.73 -11.16 11.23
C PHE A 26 -44.01 -11.63 9.96
N LEU A 27 -44.50 -12.70 9.32
CA LEU A 27 -43.91 -13.25 8.09
C LEU A 27 -43.92 -12.23 6.96
N PHE A 28 -45.03 -11.47 6.83
CA PHE A 28 -45.14 -10.43 5.80
C PHE A 28 -44.17 -9.25 6.06
N SER A 29 -44.05 -8.81 7.31
CA SER A 29 -43.10 -7.74 7.71
C SER A 29 -41.65 -8.19 7.53
N PHE A 30 -41.35 -9.46 7.79
CA PHE A 30 -40.04 -10.03 7.60
C PHE A 30 -39.70 -10.15 6.08
N ALA A 31 -40.64 -10.56 5.26
CA ALA A 31 -40.48 -10.64 3.81
C ALA A 31 -40.22 -9.25 3.21
N ILE A 32 -40.96 -8.23 3.63
CA ILE A 32 -40.73 -6.84 3.23
C ILE A 32 -39.31 -6.38 3.66
N TYR A 33 -38.93 -6.66 4.90
CA TYR A 33 -37.59 -6.30 5.41
C TYR A 33 -36.48 -7.00 4.62
N ALA A 34 -36.62 -8.30 4.36
CA ALA A 34 -35.68 -9.05 3.54
C ALA A 34 -35.59 -8.50 2.10
N ALA A 35 -36.73 -8.14 1.51
CA ALA A 35 -36.79 -7.52 0.18
C ALA A 35 -36.09 -6.15 0.17
N ILE A 36 -36.29 -5.32 1.19
CA ILE A 36 -35.62 -4.01 1.33
C ILE A 36 -34.10 -4.19 1.48
N LEU A 37 -33.64 -5.16 2.29
CA LEU A 37 -32.22 -5.45 2.44
C LEU A 37 -31.59 -5.98 1.14
N TYR A 38 -32.33 -6.82 0.41
CA TYR A 38 -31.89 -7.33 -0.89
C TYR A 38 -31.77 -6.22 -1.94
N LEU A 39 -32.83 -5.39 -2.04
CA LEU A 39 -32.84 -4.23 -2.95
C LEU A 39 -31.70 -3.25 -2.60
N TRP A 40 -31.54 -3.01 -1.30
CA TRP A 40 -30.46 -2.16 -0.80
C TRP A 40 -29.10 -2.71 -1.14
N ARG A 41 -28.88 -4.03 -1.03
CA ARG A 41 -27.62 -4.66 -1.44
C ARG A 41 -27.32 -4.43 -2.94
N LYS A 42 -28.33 -4.52 -3.80
CA LYS A 42 -28.19 -4.21 -5.24
C LYS A 42 -27.90 -2.74 -5.51
N VAL A 43 -28.66 -1.83 -4.86
CA VAL A 43 -28.47 -0.38 -5.00
C VAL A 43 -27.09 0.03 -4.49
N ARG A 44 -26.66 -0.51 -3.37
CA ARG A 44 -25.32 -0.27 -2.82
C ARG A 44 -24.21 -0.75 -3.76
N SER A 45 -24.37 -1.94 -4.35
CA SER A 45 -23.41 -2.47 -5.32
C SER A 45 -23.32 -1.59 -6.57
N TYR A 46 -24.47 -1.12 -7.07
CA TYR A 46 -24.55 -0.20 -8.20
C TYR A 46 -23.92 1.17 -7.90
N LEU A 47 -24.21 1.75 -6.74
CA LEU A 47 -23.64 3.03 -6.32
C LEU A 47 -22.13 2.93 -6.09
N TYR A 48 -21.66 1.82 -5.52
CA TYR A 48 -20.23 1.56 -5.34
C TYR A 48 -19.50 1.42 -6.69
N TYR A 49 -20.11 0.73 -7.66
CA TYR A 49 -19.54 0.57 -8.99
C TYR A 49 -19.47 1.89 -9.76
N ARG A 50 -20.50 2.75 -9.64
CA ARG A 50 -20.60 4.00 -10.41
C ARG A 50 -19.91 5.20 -9.78
N TYR A 51 -19.83 5.28 -8.45
CA TYR A 51 -19.38 6.46 -7.71
C TYR A 51 -18.22 6.16 -6.73
N GLY A 52 -17.76 4.92 -6.67
CA GLY A 52 -16.71 4.49 -5.73
C GLY A 52 -17.11 4.62 -4.26
N ASP A 53 -16.13 4.53 -3.36
CA ASP A 53 -16.31 4.67 -1.90
C ASP A 53 -16.34 6.15 -1.48
N ASN A 54 -17.29 6.92 -2.02
CA ASN A 54 -17.42 8.36 -1.79
C ASN A 54 -18.09 8.67 -0.44
N ARG A 55 -17.83 9.88 0.13
CA ARG A 55 -18.47 10.34 1.38
C ARG A 55 -20.00 10.26 1.33
N VAL A 56 -20.60 10.56 0.19
CA VAL A 56 -22.05 10.52 -0.03
C VAL A 56 -22.59 9.10 0.11
N THR A 57 -21.97 8.10 -0.51
CA THR A 57 -22.40 6.69 -0.41
C THR A 57 -22.26 6.15 1.02
N LYS A 58 -21.25 6.61 1.78
CA LYS A 58 -21.09 6.28 3.21
C LYS A 58 -22.19 6.90 4.07
N ILE A 59 -22.56 8.16 3.81
CA ILE A 59 -23.62 8.86 4.53
C ILE A 59 -24.99 8.22 4.23
N VAL A 60 -25.30 7.98 2.96
CA VAL A 60 -26.56 7.34 2.56
C VAL A 60 -26.69 5.94 3.15
N ASN A 61 -25.62 5.14 3.13
CA ASN A 61 -25.59 3.83 3.80
C ASN A 61 -25.88 3.93 5.30
N ARG A 62 -25.36 4.96 5.97
CA ARG A 62 -25.58 5.19 7.40
C ARG A 62 -27.03 5.61 7.68
N VAL A 63 -27.56 6.56 6.91
CA VAL A 63 -28.93 7.08 7.07
C VAL A 63 -29.95 5.96 6.89
N ILE A 64 -29.86 5.17 5.82
CA ILE A 64 -30.81 4.07 5.56
C ILE A 64 -30.72 2.98 6.62
N PHE A 65 -29.50 2.61 7.02
CA PHE A 65 -29.33 1.58 8.05
C PHE A 65 -29.88 1.99 9.42
N TRP A 66 -29.74 3.27 9.80
CA TRP A 66 -30.20 3.79 11.09
C TRP A 66 -31.67 4.23 11.09
N SER A 67 -32.29 4.44 9.94
CA SER A 67 -33.71 4.79 9.85
C SER A 67 -34.65 3.58 9.99
N LEU A 68 -34.17 2.37 9.69
CA LEU A 68 -34.96 1.14 9.75
C LEU A 68 -35.41 0.71 11.18
N PRO A 69 -34.53 0.68 12.20
CA PRO A 69 -34.92 0.31 13.55
C PRO A 69 -36.05 1.18 14.18
N PRO A 70 -36.05 2.53 14.03
CA PRO A 70 -37.12 3.35 14.54
C PRO A 70 -38.45 3.12 13.84
N LEU A 71 -38.46 2.84 12.56
CA LEU A 71 -39.70 2.52 11.83
C LEU A 71 -40.35 1.23 12.37
N ILE A 72 -39.53 0.22 12.63
CA ILE A 72 -40.00 -1.04 13.22
C ILE A 72 -40.46 -0.82 14.67
N LEU A 73 -39.71 -0.07 15.45
CA LEU A 73 -40.05 0.28 16.81
C LEU A 73 -41.35 1.10 16.84
N PHE A 74 -41.53 2.09 15.98
CA PHE A 74 -42.75 2.89 15.86
C PHE A 74 -43.98 2.03 15.56
N GLN A 75 -43.91 1.04 14.67
CA GLN A 75 -44.99 0.10 14.39
C GLN A 75 -45.32 -0.80 15.61
N LEU A 76 -44.30 -1.25 16.34
CA LEU A 76 -44.42 -2.04 17.54
C LEU A 76 -45.17 -1.24 18.66
N PHE A 77 -44.79 0.01 18.84
CA PHE A 77 -45.25 0.88 19.93
C PHE A 77 -46.59 1.56 19.64
N ARG A 78 -47.02 1.67 18.36
CA ARG A 78 -48.36 2.16 18.03
C ARG A 78 -49.50 1.33 18.67
N LYS A 79 -49.18 0.14 19.17
CA LYS A 79 -50.10 -0.78 19.87
C LYS A 79 -49.93 -0.82 21.38
N LEU A 80 -48.94 -0.16 21.97
CA LEU A 80 -48.71 -0.05 23.37
C LEU A 80 -49.34 1.28 23.87
N ASP A 81 -50.35 1.22 24.72
CA ASP A 81 -51.04 2.39 25.30
C ASP A 81 -50.16 3.26 26.24
N ASN A 82 -48.84 3.00 26.25
CA ASN A 82 -47.90 3.68 27.15
C ASN A 82 -46.94 4.61 26.40
N ASN A 83 -47.39 5.83 26.12
CA ASN A 83 -46.63 6.87 25.42
C ASN A 83 -45.28 7.21 26.11
N GLY A 84 -45.21 7.08 27.44
CA GLY A 84 -43.98 7.36 28.18
C GLY A 84 -42.83 6.41 27.84
N LEU A 85 -43.13 5.12 27.70
CA LEU A 85 -42.14 4.09 27.38
C LEU A 85 -41.61 4.24 25.95
N VAL A 86 -42.46 4.66 24.99
CA VAL A 86 -42.09 4.95 23.61
C VAL A 86 -41.12 6.12 23.53
N ILE A 87 -41.39 7.19 24.24
CA ILE A 87 -40.53 8.39 24.30
C ILE A 87 -39.19 8.03 24.94
N MET A 88 -39.17 7.26 26.02
CA MET A 88 -37.93 6.85 26.70
C MET A 88 -37.03 6.02 25.79
N ILE A 89 -37.59 5.06 25.07
CA ILE A 89 -36.79 4.23 24.14
C ILE A 89 -36.30 5.05 22.95
N GLY A 90 -37.12 5.97 22.42
CA GLY A 90 -36.70 6.91 21.39
C GLY A 90 -35.50 7.77 21.80
N LEU A 91 -35.52 8.28 23.02
CA LEU A 91 -34.44 9.07 23.61
C LEU A 91 -33.15 8.22 23.79
N LEU A 92 -33.27 7.01 24.33
CA LEU A 92 -32.14 6.10 24.51
C LEU A 92 -31.49 5.74 23.14
N TRP A 93 -32.31 5.58 22.11
CA TRP A 93 -31.84 5.31 20.77
C TRP A 93 -31.10 6.51 20.17
N LEU A 94 -31.61 7.74 20.33
CA LEU A 94 -30.94 8.97 19.92
C LEU A 94 -29.56 9.15 20.62
N VAL A 95 -29.52 8.87 21.93
CA VAL A 95 -28.27 8.88 22.70
C VAL A 95 -27.30 7.84 22.17
N GLY A 96 -27.76 6.64 21.85
CA GLY A 96 -26.95 5.58 21.24
C GLY A 96 -26.35 5.99 19.90
N ILE A 97 -27.13 6.66 19.03
CA ILE A 97 -26.66 7.22 17.78
C ILE A 97 -25.59 8.30 18.03
N ALA A 98 -25.86 9.22 18.94
CA ALA A 98 -24.92 10.31 19.24
C ALA A 98 -23.58 9.76 19.72
N ILE A 99 -23.59 8.75 20.61
CA ILE A 99 -22.37 8.06 21.06
C ILE A 99 -21.67 7.36 19.90
N TYR A 100 -22.42 6.65 19.04
CA TYR A 100 -21.85 5.95 17.88
C TYR A 100 -21.19 6.92 16.90
N VAL A 101 -21.88 8.00 16.51
CA VAL A 101 -21.37 9.00 15.57
C VAL A 101 -20.12 9.69 16.13
N THR A 102 -20.17 10.05 17.43
CA THR A 102 -19.02 10.66 18.11
C THR A 102 -17.84 9.71 18.16
N SER A 103 -18.06 8.43 18.51
CA SER A 103 -16.98 7.43 18.52
C SER A 103 -16.36 7.26 17.16
N GLN A 104 -17.16 7.18 16.09
CA GLN A 104 -16.67 7.12 14.71
C GLN A 104 -15.82 8.34 14.36
N TYR A 105 -16.30 9.54 14.70
CA TYR A 105 -15.58 10.79 14.47
C TYR A 105 -14.22 10.81 15.20
N LEU A 106 -14.18 10.42 16.48
CA LEU A 106 -12.96 10.38 17.29
C LEU A 106 -11.91 9.40 16.72
N TYR A 107 -12.35 8.27 16.15
CA TYR A 107 -11.47 7.30 15.54
C TYR A 107 -11.01 7.72 14.14
N ASP A 108 -11.89 8.28 13.31
CA ASP A 108 -11.58 8.66 11.93
C ASP A 108 -10.60 9.86 11.89
N HIS A 109 -10.62 10.75 12.89
CA HIS A 109 -9.77 11.94 12.95
C HIS A 109 -8.63 11.86 13.96
N ASP A 110 -8.42 10.69 14.60
CA ASP A 110 -7.39 10.45 15.65
C ASP A 110 -7.34 11.59 16.71
N VAL A 111 -8.52 12.03 17.17
CA VAL A 111 -8.66 13.18 18.07
C VAL A 111 -7.97 12.89 19.40
N ASN A 112 -6.98 13.72 19.76
CA ASN A 112 -6.37 13.68 21.07
C ASN A 112 -7.31 14.35 22.09
N ILE A 113 -7.96 13.52 22.93
CA ILE A 113 -8.97 13.94 23.90
C ILE A 113 -8.37 14.91 24.92
N GLU A 114 -7.10 14.78 25.28
CA GLU A 114 -6.42 15.63 26.26
C GLU A 114 -6.25 17.08 25.77
N ARG A 115 -6.17 17.29 24.44
CA ARG A 115 -6.01 18.61 23.82
C ARG A 115 -7.33 19.34 23.54
N VAL A 116 -8.48 18.78 23.96
CA VAL A 116 -9.76 19.46 23.78
C VAL A 116 -9.86 20.65 24.73
N THR A 117 -10.01 21.86 24.17
CA THR A 117 -10.12 23.11 24.90
C THR A 117 -11.49 23.75 24.69
N GLY A 118 -11.86 24.75 25.51
CA GLY A 118 -13.11 25.52 25.38
C GLY A 118 -13.95 25.50 26.65
N ARG A 119 -15.07 26.29 26.65
CA ARG A 119 -15.93 26.59 27.83
C ARG A 119 -16.49 25.34 28.57
N PHE A 120 -16.60 24.20 27.88
CA PHE A 120 -17.08 22.92 28.45
C PHE A 120 -16.07 21.78 28.20
N ALA A 121 -14.76 22.09 28.21
CA ALA A 121 -13.71 21.11 27.90
C ALA A 121 -13.76 19.85 28.80
N GLY A 122 -14.06 20.01 30.10
CA GLY A 122 -14.17 18.89 31.04
C GLY A 122 -15.29 17.91 30.68
N LEU A 123 -16.50 18.43 30.43
CA LEU A 123 -17.65 17.61 30.02
C LEU A 123 -17.42 16.92 28.67
N ARG A 124 -16.86 17.66 27.71
CA ARG A 124 -16.52 17.09 26.38
C ARG A 124 -15.47 16.01 26.47
N ARG A 125 -14.43 16.16 27.29
CA ARG A 125 -13.40 15.12 27.53
C ARG A 125 -14.02 13.89 28.16
N SER A 126 -14.86 14.05 29.18
CA SER A 126 -15.58 12.93 29.85
C SER A 126 -16.46 12.18 28.86
N TYR A 127 -17.30 12.89 28.10
CA TYR A 127 -18.15 12.31 27.06
C TYR A 127 -17.32 11.58 25.97
N PHE A 128 -16.21 12.17 25.52
CA PHE A 128 -15.33 11.56 24.52
C PHE A 128 -14.62 10.31 25.06
N ARG A 129 -14.21 10.31 26.34
CA ARG A 129 -13.67 9.09 26.99
C ARG A 129 -14.72 7.99 27.05
N MET A 130 -15.94 8.31 27.43
CA MET A 130 -17.06 7.38 27.45
C MET A 130 -17.37 6.85 26.04
N ALA A 131 -17.47 7.71 25.04
CA ALA A 131 -17.72 7.29 23.65
C ALA A 131 -16.59 6.39 23.08
N LYS A 132 -15.35 6.58 23.54
CA LYS A 132 -14.18 5.77 23.14
C LYS A 132 -14.11 4.42 23.89
N SER A 133 -14.72 4.31 25.08
CA SER A 133 -14.66 3.11 25.94
C SER A 133 -15.83 2.13 25.73
N VAL A 134 -16.86 2.50 24.98
CA VAL A 134 -18.02 1.63 24.75
C VAL A 134 -17.61 0.40 23.91
N PRO A 135 -17.62 -0.82 24.48
CA PRO A 135 -17.07 -2.01 23.80
C PRO A 135 -17.91 -2.51 22.62
N MET A 136 -19.16 -2.07 22.50
CA MET A 136 -20.07 -2.43 21.40
C MET A 136 -19.73 -1.74 20.08
N ILE A 137 -18.95 -0.67 20.12
CA ILE A 137 -18.52 0.04 18.93
C ILE A 137 -17.19 -0.57 18.54
N GLY A 138 -17.20 -1.49 17.57
CA GLY A 138 -16.02 -2.24 17.16
C GLY A 138 -14.82 -1.33 16.98
N LYS A 139 -13.74 -1.62 17.71
CA LYS A 139 -12.45 -0.94 17.51
C LYS A 139 -12.09 -1.06 16.04
N ARG A 140 -12.34 -0.05 15.23
CA ARG A 140 -11.75 0.03 13.91
C ARG A 140 -10.24 0.00 14.11
N ARG A 141 -9.58 -0.92 13.45
CA ARG A 141 -8.11 -0.88 13.38
C ARG A 141 -7.75 0.50 12.87
N LYS A 142 -6.84 1.21 13.56
CA LYS A 142 -6.32 2.49 13.04
C LYS A 142 -5.92 2.27 11.59
N PRO A 143 -6.31 3.14 10.67
CA PRO A 143 -5.89 2.98 9.28
C PRO A 143 -4.37 2.94 9.24
N PHE A 144 -3.83 1.89 8.67
CA PHE A 144 -2.40 1.77 8.49
C PHE A 144 -1.97 2.78 7.42
N LYS A 145 -1.11 3.74 7.80
CA LYS A 145 -0.52 4.69 6.86
C LYS A 145 0.71 4.03 6.22
N ALA A 146 0.52 3.50 5.02
CA ALA A 146 1.60 2.86 4.28
C ALA A 146 2.66 3.89 3.80
N LEU A 147 2.22 5.12 3.50
CA LEU A 147 3.08 6.25 3.14
C LEU A 147 2.74 7.45 4.03
N ARG A 148 3.76 8.25 4.39
CA ARG A 148 3.67 9.32 5.39
C ARG A 148 4.33 10.61 4.88
N GLY A 149 3.80 11.18 3.77
CA GLY A 149 4.33 12.41 3.22
C GLY A 149 5.61 12.20 2.43
N VAL A 150 5.52 11.44 1.34
CA VAL A 150 6.61 11.23 0.38
C VAL A 150 6.44 12.24 -0.75
N SER A 151 7.46 13.07 -0.98
CA SER A 151 7.48 14.08 -2.05
C SER A 151 8.85 14.10 -2.71
N PHE A 152 8.91 13.93 -4.02
CA PHE A 152 10.10 14.03 -4.85
C PHE A 152 9.69 14.27 -6.30
N GLU A 153 10.64 14.72 -7.11
CA GLU A 153 10.47 14.94 -8.55
C GLU A 153 11.56 14.18 -9.31
N ILE A 154 11.16 13.50 -10.37
CA ILE A 154 12.08 12.72 -11.21
C ILE A 154 11.96 13.12 -12.67
N GLN A 155 13.07 13.02 -13.40
CA GLN A 155 13.18 13.29 -14.83
C GLN A 155 13.55 12.01 -15.58
N THR A 156 13.92 12.10 -16.85
CA THR A 156 14.39 10.94 -17.63
C THR A 156 15.65 10.32 -17.00
N GLY A 157 15.71 9.00 -16.94
CA GLY A 157 16.82 8.27 -16.36
C GLY A 157 16.38 7.08 -15.50
N MET A 158 17.34 6.51 -14.78
CA MET A 158 17.12 5.34 -13.93
C MET A 158 17.09 5.71 -12.45
N PHE A 159 15.99 5.38 -11.79
CA PHE A 159 15.69 5.70 -10.38
C PHE A 159 15.58 4.43 -9.56
N GLY A 160 16.37 4.35 -8.51
CA GLY A 160 16.31 3.27 -7.54
C GLY A 160 15.40 3.62 -6.36
N LEU A 161 14.42 2.78 -6.08
CA LEU A 161 13.59 2.87 -4.88
C LEU A 161 14.10 1.88 -3.84
N LEU A 162 14.88 2.36 -2.87
CA LEU A 162 15.55 1.56 -1.87
C LEU A 162 14.81 1.59 -0.52
N GLY A 163 14.77 0.47 0.17
CA GLY A 163 14.20 0.37 1.51
C GLY A 163 13.94 -1.07 1.94
N PRO A 164 13.80 -1.32 3.25
CA PRO A 164 13.55 -2.65 3.77
C PRO A 164 12.16 -3.17 3.36
N ASN A 165 11.93 -4.47 3.55
CA ASN A 165 10.62 -5.06 3.33
C ASN A 165 9.57 -4.39 4.24
N GLY A 166 8.40 -4.06 3.66
CA GLY A 166 7.36 -3.32 4.38
C GLY A 166 7.59 -1.80 4.50
N ALA A 167 8.65 -1.24 3.91
CA ALA A 167 8.91 0.20 3.92
C ALA A 167 7.87 1.06 3.18
N GLY A 168 7.09 0.45 2.27
CA GLY A 168 6.08 1.13 1.46
C GLY A 168 6.43 1.25 -0.03
N LYS A 169 7.54 0.64 -0.50
CA LYS A 169 8.00 0.67 -1.90
C LYS A 169 6.92 0.27 -2.89
N SER A 170 6.41 -0.96 -2.81
CA SER A 170 5.38 -1.47 -3.72
C SER A 170 4.07 -0.68 -3.61
N THR A 171 3.76 -0.12 -2.42
CA THR A 171 2.59 0.77 -2.27
C THR A 171 2.78 2.06 -3.04
N LEU A 172 3.96 2.70 -2.94
CA LEU A 172 4.28 3.91 -3.70
C LEU A 172 4.20 3.65 -5.21
N MET A 173 4.80 2.56 -5.69
CA MET A 173 4.77 2.19 -7.11
C MET A 173 3.35 1.98 -7.61
N ARG A 174 2.50 1.27 -6.86
CA ARG A 174 1.08 1.06 -7.22
C ARG A 174 0.28 2.36 -7.21
N VAL A 175 0.63 3.32 -6.35
CA VAL A 175 0.01 4.65 -6.33
C VAL A 175 0.47 5.47 -7.55
N ILE A 176 1.77 5.45 -7.90
CA ILE A 176 2.30 6.11 -9.12
C ILE A 176 1.62 5.55 -10.37
N CYS A 177 1.44 4.23 -10.44
CA CYS A 177 0.78 3.55 -11.57
C CYS A 177 -0.75 3.73 -11.59
N GLY A 178 -1.34 4.47 -10.63
CA GLY A 178 -2.79 4.64 -10.54
C GLY A 178 -3.58 3.38 -10.19
N ILE A 179 -2.90 2.30 -9.73
CA ILE A 179 -3.56 1.06 -9.26
C ILE A 179 -4.23 1.33 -7.91
N PHE A 180 -3.55 2.05 -7.01
CA PHE A 180 -4.12 2.54 -5.76
C PHE A 180 -4.36 4.04 -5.85
N GLU A 181 -5.50 4.49 -5.32
CA GLU A 181 -5.79 5.90 -5.17
C GLU A 181 -5.11 6.44 -3.90
N GLN A 182 -4.41 7.57 -4.03
CA GLN A 182 -3.80 8.24 -2.88
C GLN A 182 -4.86 8.83 -1.95
N SER A 183 -4.69 8.62 -0.65
CA SER A 183 -5.59 9.19 0.37
C SER A 183 -5.42 10.70 0.51
N TYR A 184 -4.19 11.20 0.33
CA TYR A 184 -3.80 12.61 0.38
C TYR A 184 -2.66 12.86 -0.59
N GLY A 185 -2.45 14.14 -0.95
CA GLY A 185 -1.41 14.55 -1.88
C GLY A 185 -1.86 14.47 -3.33
N SER A 186 -0.92 14.73 -4.25
CA SER A 186 -1.12 14.69 -5.69
C SER A 186 0.10 14.11 -6.38
N ILE A 187 -0.11 13.47 -7.53
CA ILE A 187 0.95 13.00 -8.42
C ILE A 187 0.70 13.67 -9.78
N TRP A 188 1.76 14.23 -10.31
CA TRP A 188 1.74 14.93 -11.59
C TRP A 188 2.71 14.26 -12.55
N ILE A 189 2.27 14.00 -13.76
CA ILE A 189 3.10 13.46 -14.84
C ILE A 189 2.96 14.39 -16.03
N ASN A 190 4.06 15.02 -16.45
CA ASN A 190 4.07 16.03 -17.51
C ASN A 190 3.05 17.16 -17.28
N GLY A 191 2.88 17.59 -16.04
CA GLY A 191 1.94 18.65 -15.66
C GLY A 191 0.47 18.23 -15.55
N LEU A 192 0.15 16.92 -15.74
CA LEU A 192 -1.20 16.37 -15.62
C LEU A 192 -1.39 15.65 -14.28
N ASP A 193 -2.46 15.98 -13.54
CA ASP A 193 -2.82 15.31 -12.27
C ASP A 193 -3.36 13.90 -12.58
N THR A 194 -2.76 12.87 -11.99
CA THR A 194 -3.10 11.46 -12.21
C THR A 194 -4.52 11.08 -11.79
N ARG A 195 -5.19 11.90 -10.98
CA ARG A 195 -6.60 11.67 -10.58
C ARG A 195 -7.59 12.14 -11.64
N ILE A 196 -7.21 13.15 -12.42
CA ILE A 196 -8.07 13.76 -13.44
C ILE A 196 -7.86 13.06 -14.78
N TYR A 197 -6.59 12.84 -15.15
CA TYR A 197 -6.17 12.31 -16.47
C TYR A 197 -5.71 10.86 -16.36
N ARG A 198 -6.46 10.03 -15.63
CA ARG A 198 -6.04 8.67 -15.28
C ARG A 198 -5.85 7.77 -16.49
N GLU A 199 -6.77 7.80 -17.45
CA GLU A 199 -6.75 6.92 -18.62
C GLU A 199 -5.58 7.28 -19.54
N GLU A 200 -5.38 8.58 -19.83
CA GLU A 200 -4.28 9.06 -20.66
C GLU A 200 -2.92 8.72 -20.03
N LEU A 201 -2.80 8.92 -18.71
CA LEU A 201 -1.54 8.69 -18.03
C LEU A 201 -1.22 7.20 -17.84
N GLN A 202 -2.23 6.33 -17.73
CA GLN A 202 -2.02 4.88 -17.70
C GLN A 202 -1.40 4.34 -18.99
N SER A 203 -1.69 4.97 -20.14
CA SER A 203 -1.06 4.61 -21.41
C SER A 203 0.44 4.91 -21.48
N LEU A 204 0.91 5.85 -20.65
CA LEU A 204 2.32 6.25 -20.56
C LEU A 204 3.13 5.39 -19.59
N ILE A 205 2.50 4.56 -18.77
CA ILE A 205 3.15 3.81 -17.69
C ILE A 205 3.09 2.30 -17.99
N GLY A 206 4.26 1.67 -17.97
CA GLY A 206 4.39 0.22 -17.96
C GLY A 206 4.73 -0.26 -16.55
N PHE A 207 3.89 -1.09 -15.93
CA PHE A 207 4.13 -1.63 -14.59
C PHE A 207 4.39 -3.13 -14.64
N LEU A 208 5.55 -3.55 -14.15
CA LEU A 208 5.89 -4.96 -13.92
C LEU A 208 5.88 -5.24 -12.42
N PRO A 209 4.91 -6.00 -11.90
CA PRO A 209 4.90 -6.42 -10.51
C PRO A 209 5.97 -7.48 -10.25
N GLN A 210 6.33 -7.69 -8.98
CA GLN A 210 7.30 -8.69 -8.53
C GLN A 210 6.95 -10.10 -9.03
N GLU A 211 5.65 -10.46 -9.00
CA GLU A 211 5.15 -11.69 -9.59
C GLU A 211 4.16 -11.35 -10.71
N PHE A 212 4.41 -11.83 -11.89
CA PHE A 212 3.50 -11.71 -13.03
C PHE A 212 3.25 -13.09 -13.63
N GLY A 213 2.00 -13.31 -14.03
CA GLY A 213 1.57 -14.60 -14.61
C GLY A 213 2.06 -14.75 -16.05
N THR A 214 2.64 -15.90 -16.36
CA THR A 214 2.95 -16.32 -17.73
C THR A 214 2.23 -17.63 -18.05
N TYR A 215 1.95 -17.86 -19.34
CA TYR A 215 1.41 -19.15 -19.80
C TYR A 215 2.56 -20.03 -20.23
N GLU A 216 2.94 -21.00 -19.40
CA GLU A 216 4.13 -21.85 -19.58
C GLU A 216 4.10 -22.68 -20.88
N ASN A 217 2.93 -23.03 -21.38
CA ASN A 217 2.76 -23.81 -22.60
C ASN A 217 2.80 -22.98 -23.91
N MET A 218 2.76 -21.65 -23.81
CA MET A 218 2.84 -20.74 -24.95
C MET A 218 4.30 -20.39 -25.24
N THR A 219 4.59 -20.11 -26.53
CA THR A 219 5.86 -19.48 -26.91
C THR A 219 5.87 -18.01 -26.50
N SER A 220 7.06 -17.39 -26.48
CA SER A 220 7.18 -15.95 -26.20
C SER A 220 6.37 -15.12 -27.20
N TRP A 221 6.40 -15.51 -28.46
CA TRP A 221 5.66 -14.84 -29.52
C TRP A 221 4.16 -14.94 -29.31
N GLU A 222 3.62 -16.15 -29.12
CA GLU A 222 2.18 -16.38 -28.89
C GLU A 222 1.67 -15.62 -27.67
N PHE A 223 2.44 -15.65 -26.58
CA PHE A 223 2.10 -14.94 -25.36
C PHE A 223 2.01 -13.43 -25.58
N LEU A 224 3.02 -12.84 -26.21
CA LEU A 224 3.05 -11.40 -26.46
C LEU A 224 2.03 -10.98 -27.50
N ASP A 225 1.76 -11.79 -28.53
CA ASP A 225 0.70 -11.55 -29.52
C ASP A 225 -0.67 -11.51 -28.86
N TYR A 226 -0.97 -12.49 -28.02
CA TYR A 226 -2.21 -12.54 -27.25
C TYR A 226 -2.34 -11.30 -26.35
N GLN A 227 -1.31 -10.93 -25.64
CA GLN A 227 -1.31 -9.77 -24.75
C GLN A 227 -1.40 -8.45 -25.54
N ALA A 228 -0.83 -8.35 -26.72
CA ALA A 228 -0.94 -7.19 -27.58
C ALA A 228 -2.39 -6.95 -28.03
N ILE A 229 -3.11 -8.03 -28.40
CA ILE A 229 -4.55 -7.96 -28.72
C ILE A 229 -5.35 -7.45 -27.53
N LEU A 230 -5.09 -7.97 -26.31
CA LEU A 230 -5.77 -7.52 -25.09
C LEU A 230 -5.50 -6.04 -24.76
N LYS A 231 -4.34 -5.52 -25.17
CA LYS A 231 -3.96 -4.10 -25.04
C LYS A 231 -4.51 -3.22 -26.18
N GLY A 232 -5.32 -3.77 -27.09
CA GLY A 232 -5.97 -3.03 -28.17
C GLY A 232 -5.13 -2.88 -29.44
N ILE A 233 -3.98 -3.59 -29.58
CA ILE A 233 -3.21 -3.62 -30.80
C ILE A 233 -3.84 -4.68 -31.74
N VAL A 234 -4.93 -4.31 -32.40
CA VAL A 234 -5.74 -5.25 -33.21
C VAL A 234 -5.17 -5.42 -34.61
N ASP A 235 -4.57 -4.38 -35.17
CA ASP A 235 -3.95 -4.44 -36.49
C ASP A 235 -2.78 -5.44 -36.52
N GLY A 236 -2.81 -6.39 -37.46
CA GLY A 236 -1.88 -7.52 -37.51
C GLY A 236 -0.45 -7.11 -37.89
N GLU A 237 -0.29 -6.17 -38.84
CA GLU A 237 1.02 -5.70 -39.27
C GLU A 237 1.70 -4.87 -38.17
N LEU A 238 0.95 -3.91 -37.60
CA LEU A 238 1.43 -3.10 -36.47
C LEU A 238 1.81 -3.99 -35.28
N ARG A 239 0.99 -5.02 -34.99
CA ARG A 239 1.24 -5.96 -33.90
C ARG A 239 2.53 -6.75 -34.13
N LYS A 240 2.75 -7.27 -35.34
CA LYS A 240 3.96 -7.99 -35.71
C LYS A 240 5.20 -7.09 -35.55
N GLU A 241 5.15 -5.87 -36.08
CA GLU A 241 6.23 -4.88 -35.92
C GLU A 241 6.53 -4.61 -34.44
N ARG A 242 5.47 -4.49 -33.63
CA ARG A 242 5.61 -4.25 -32.20
C ARG A 242 6.23 -5.43 -31.45
N LEU A 243 5.82 -6.65 -31.79
CA LEU A 243 6.40 -7.87 -31.22
C LEU A 243 7.89 -8.01 -31.58
N ASP A 244 8.23 -7.78 -32.83
CA ASP A 244 9.64 -7.78 -33.27
C ASP A 244 10.47 -6.76 -32.51
N TYR A 245 9.94 -5.54 -32.34
CA TYR A 245 10.62 -4.48 -31.59
C TYR A 245 10.83 -4.86 -30.13
N VAL A 246 9.80 -5.28 -29.40
CA VAL A 246 9.93 -5.55 -27.96
C VAL A 246 10.80 -6.77 -27.68
N LEU A 247 10.72 -7.82 -28.50
CA LEU A 247 11.58 -9.01 -28.36
C LEU A 247 13.06 -8.70 -28.62
N LYS A 248 13.36 -7.84 -29.60
CA LYS A 248 14.72 -7.35 -29.85
C LYS A 248 15.21 -6.48 -28.70
N ALA A 249 14.38 -5.55 -28.22
CA ALA A 249 14.72 -4.66 -27.11
C ALA A 249 15.08 -5.39 -25.81
N VAL A 250 14.50 -6.57 -25.57
CA VAL A 250 14.81 -7.38 -24.38
C VAL A 250 15.79 -8.53 -24.67
N HIS A 251 16.39 -8.59 -25.86
CA HIS A 251 17.32 -9.64 -26.30
C HIS A 251 16.73 -11.07 -26.24
N MET A 252 15.44 -11.22 -26.59
CA MET A 252 14.74 -12.51 -26.60
C MET A 252 14.24 -12.93 -27.99
N TYR A 253 14.60 -12.17 -29.03
CA TYR A 253 14.09 -12.40 -30.38
C TYR A 253 14.44 -13.79 -30.92
N GLU A 254 15.68 -14.26 -30.74
CA GLU A 254 16.15 -15.56 -31.22
C GLU A 254 15.44 -16.75 -30.52
N ARG A 255 14.80 -16.48 -29.40
CA ARG A 255 14.07 -17.49 -28.61
C ARG A 255 12.55 -17.28 -28.62
N LYS A 256 12.05 -16.52 -29.58
CA LYS A 256 10.63 -16.16 -29.66
C LYS A 256 9.69 -17.36 -29.80
N ASP A 257 10.16 -18.41 -30.46
CA ASP A 257 9.40 -19.64 -30.74
C ASP A 257 9.60 -20.73 -29.65
N GLU A 258 10.40 -20.45 -28.61
CA GLU A 258 10.56 -21.33 -27.46
C GLU A 258 9.45 -21.12 -26.43
N LYS A 259 9.01 -22.20 -25.75
CA LYS A 259 7.99 -22.14 -24.70
C LYS A 259 8.51 -21.44 -23.45
N ILE A 260 7.71 -20.55 -22.87
CA ILE A 260 8.06 -19.78 -21.67
C ILE A 260 8.35 -20.69 -20.47
N GLY A 261 7.71 -21.88 -20.40
CA GLY A 261 7.98 -22.86 -19.36
C GLY A 261 9.43 -23.33 -19.27
N SER A 262 10.18 -23.30 -20.39
CA SER A 262 11.61 -23.68 -20.43
C SER A 262 12.57 -22.58 -20.00
N PHE A 263 12.06 -21.34 -19.77
CA PHE A 263 12.89 -20.17 -19.51
C PHE A 263 13.40 -20.11 -18.07
N SER A 264 14.64 -19.60 -17.93
CA SER A 264 15.17 -19.19 -16.62
C SER A 264 14.37 -18.03 -16.04
N GLY A 265 14.51 -17.79 -14.72
CA GLY A 265 13.88 -16.64 -14.07
C GLY A 265 14.19 -15.32 -14.77
N GLY A 266 15.45 -15.08 -15.13
CA GLY A 266 15.87 -13.88 -15.86
C GLY A 266 15.26 -13.75 -17.25
N MET A 267 15.09 -14.85 -17.98
CA MET A 267 14.39 -14.85 -19.26
C MET A 267 12.91 -14.55 -19.09
N LYS A 268 12.24 -15.11 -18.10
CA LYS A 268 10.83 -14.79 -17.77
C LYS A 268 10.70 -13.30 -17.43
N GLN A 269 11.61 -12.72 -16.62
CA GLN A 269 11.59 -11.30 -16.30
C GLN A 269 11.76 -10.43 -17.57
N ARG A 270 12.61 -10.80 -18.53
CA ARG A 270 12.73 -10.10 -19.81
C ARG A 270 11.44 -10.14 -20.63
N ILE A 271 10.73 -11.27 -20.65
CA ILE A 271 9.41 -11.35 -21.27
C ILE A 271 8.40 -10.44 -20.55
N GLY A 272 8.49 -10.31 -19.22
CA GLY A 272 7.72 -9.32 -18.45
C GLY A 272 7.99 -7.88 -18.88
N ILE A 273 9.27 -7.53 -19.12
CA ILE A 273 9.61 -6.21 -19.71
C ILE A 273 9.06 -6.07 -21.13
N ALA A 274 9.20 -7.09 -21.98
CA ALA A 274 8.63 -7.05 -23.34
C ALA A 274 7.10 -6.81 -23.29
N LEU A 275 6.40 -7.46 -22.37
CA LEU A 275 4.96 -7.28 -22.16
C LEU A 275 4.57 -5.83 -21.84
N ILE A 276 5.30 -5.18 -20.94
CA ILE A 276 5.02 -3.78 -20.58
C ILE A 276 5.48 -2.79 -21.65
N LEU A 277 6.42 -3.15 -22.51
CA LEU A 277 6.86 -2.34 -23.65
C LEU A 277 5.90 -2.35 -24.84
N LEU A 278 4.92 -3.26 -24.92
CA LEU A 278 4.01 -3.39 -26.07
C LEU A 278 3.31 -2.08 -26.46
N HIS A 279 2.97 -1.23 -25.50
CA HIS A 279 2.30 0.06 -25.75
C HIS A 279 3.27 1.27 -25.74
N LEU A 280 4.59 1.01 -25.77
CA LEU A 280 5.69 2.00 -25.78
C LEU A 280 5.58 3.03 -24.64
N PRO A 281 5.52 2.60 -23.38
CA PRO A 281 5.41 3.53 -22.27
C PRO A 281 6.64 4.44 -22.16
N ARG A 282 6.44 5.65 -21.65
CA ARG A 282 7.52 6.59 -21.31
C ARG A 282 8.05 6.37 -19.91
N ILE A 283 7.29 5.72 -19.06
CA ILE A 283 7.64 5.43 -17.67
C ILE A 283 7.52 3.93 -17.45
N LEU A 284 8.63 3.30 -17.04
CA LEU A 284 8.68 1.89 -16.63
C LEU A 284 8.77 1.83 -15.11
N VAL A 285 7.88 1.11 -14.48
CA VAL A 285 7.87 0.87 -13.04
C VAL A 285 8.02 -0.62 -12.80
N VAL A 286 9.09 -1.04 -12.14
CA VAL A 286 9.47 -2.46 -12.03
C VAL A 286 9.72 -2.81 -10.56
N ASP A 287 8.88 -3.70 -9.99
CA ASP A 287 8.91 -4.04 -8.57
C ASP A 287 9.79 -5.27 -8.30
N GLU A 288 10.91 -5.07 -7.61
CA GLU A 288 11.91 -6.08 -7.23
C GLU A 288 12.33 -7.07 -8.35
N PRO A 289 12.70 -6.57 -9.54
CA PRO A 289 12.86 -7.43 -10.71
C PRO A 289 14.06 -8.38 -10.65
N THR A 290 15.03 -8.12 -9.78
CA THR A 290 16.27 -8.92 -9.63
C THR A 290 16.15 -9.96 -8.52
N ALA A 291 15.03 -10.00 -7.80
CA ALA A 291 14.80 -10.97 -6.74
C ALA A 291 14.79 -12.41 -7.29
N GLY A 292 15.60 -13.27 -6.68
CA GLY A 292 15.70 -14.69 -7.08
C GLY A 292 16.49 -14.96 -8.38
N LEU A 293 17.10 -13.94 -8.98
CA LEU A 293 18.02 -14.13 -10.12
C LEU A 293 19.43 -14.48 -9.64
N ASP A 294 20.11 -15.31 -10.42
CA ASP A 294 21.54 -15.52 -10.21
C ASP A 294 22.36 -14.24 -10.50
N PRO A 295 23.59 -14.10 -9.98
CA PRO A 295 24.38 -12.87 -10.10
C PRO A 295 24.60 -12.43 -11.57
N ARG A 296 24.76 -13.37 -12.50
CA ARG A 296 24.99 -13.04 -13.92
C ARG A 296 23.73 -12.52 -14.59
N GLU A 297 22.59 -13.17 -14.34
CA GLU A 297 21.31 -12.71 -14.88
C GLU A 297 20.87 -11.38 -14.26
N ARG A 298 21.19 -11.13 -12.96
CA ARG A 298 20.97 -9.84 -12.32
C ARG A 298 21.71 -8.71 -13.04
N ILE A 299 23.00 -8.88 -13.32
CA ILE A 299 23.80 -7.88 -14.04
C ILE A 299 23.22 -7.65 -15.44
N ARG A 300 22.87 -8.70 -16.17
CA ARG A 300 22.31 -8.61 -17.52
C ARG A 300 20.95 -7.89 -17.52
N PHE A 301 20.11 -8.19 -16.54
CA PHE A 301 18.79 -7.57 -16.42
C PHE A 301 18.92 -6.09 -16.08
N ARG A 302 19.79 -5.76 -15.15
CA ARG A 302 20.09 -4.38 -14.77
C ARG A 302 20.61 -3.56 -15.98
N ASN A 303 21.55 -4.10 -16.74
CA ASN A 303 22.06 -3.45 -17.95
C ASN A 303 20.95 -3.19 -18.97
N LEU A 304 19.99 -4.11 -19.11
CA LEU A 304 18.80 -3.91 -19.94
C LEU A 304 17.96 -2.70 -19.43
N LEU A 305 17.74 -2.59 -18.13
CA LEU A 305 17.01 -1.44 -17.58
C LEU A 305 17.75 -0.12 -17.79
N VAL A 306 19.08 -0.11 -17.65
CA VAL A 306 19.93 1.07 -17.97
C VAL A 306 19.81 1.45 -19.45
N GLU A 307 19.80 0.47 -20.35
CA GLU A 307 19.62 0.73 -21.78
C GLU A 307 18.26 1.35 -22.07
N LEU A 308 17.19 0.83 -21.46
CA LEU A 308 15.83 1.35 -21.60
C LEU A 308 15.64 2.73 -20.96
N SER A 309 16.47 3.11 -19.98
CA SER A 309 16.38 4.39 -19.27
C SER A 309 16.96 5.58 -20.04
N LYS A 310 17.64 5.36 -21.18
CA LYS A 310 18.25 6.43 -21.99
C LYS A 310 17.22 7.43 -22.52
N ASP A 311 16.03 6.95 -22.85
CA ASP A 311 14.92 7.73 -23.43
C ASP A 311 13.62 7.65 -22.62
N ARG A 312 13.65 6.99 -21.45
CA ARG A 312 12.49 6.75 -20.57
C ARG A 312 12.85 7.02 -19.12
N ILE A 313 11.82 7.19 -18.31
CA ILE A 313 11.93 7.10 -16.86
C ILE A 313 11.81 5.62 -16.47
N VAL A 314 12.82 5.09 -15.79
CA VAL A 314 12.78 3.73 -15.21
C VAL A 314 12.84 3.82 -13.70
N ILE A 315 11.78 3.45 -13.02
CA ILE A 315 11.70 3.34 -11.55
C ILE A 315 11.73 1.87 -11.20
N PHE A 316 12.76 1.41 -10.51
CA PHE A 316 12.77 0.05 -10.02
C PHE A 316 12.98 -0.02 -8.51
N SER A 317 12.27 -0.91 -7.84
CA SER A 317 12.47 -1.15 -6.42
C SER A 317 13.49 -2.26 -6.21
N THR A 318 14.30 -2.10 -5.18
CA THR A 318 15.23 -3.13 -4.72
C THR A 318 15.48 -2.99 -3.21
N HIS A 319 15.91 -4.07 -2.59
CA HIS A 319 16.53 -4.05 -1.27
C HIS A 319 18.04 -4.33 -1.36
N ILE A 320 18.58 -4.43 -2.58
CA ILE A 320 19.98 -4.74 -2.88
C ILE A 320 20.69 -3.47 -3.28
N ILE A 321 21.66 -3.07 -2.46
CA ILE A 321 22.35 -1.78 -2.58
C ILE A 321 23.23 -1.72 -3.83
N GLU A 322 23.85 -2.85 -4.21
CA GLU A 322 24.69 -2.94 -5.38
C GLU A 322 23.92 -2.67 -6.69
N ASP A 323 22.62 -2.94 -6.72
CA ASP A 323 21.79 -2.62 -7.89
C ASP A 323 21.66 -1.10 -8.08
N ILE A 324 21.66 -0.34 -6.96
CA ILE A 324 21.60 1.14 -6.98
C ILE A 324 22.95 1.74 -7.39
N SER A 325 24.03 1.35 -6.70
CA SER A 325 25.36 1.96 -6.86
C SER A 325 25.89 1.89 -8.28
N SER A 326 25.49 0.87 -9.02
CA SER A 326 26.05 0.56 -10.36
C SER A 326 25.17 0.99 -11.52
N SER A 327 23.95 1.53 -11.28
CA SER A 327 23.02 1.77 -12.38
C SER A 327 22.09 2.97 -12.22
N CYS A 328 21.90 3.51 -11.01
CA CYS A 328 20.95 4.57 -10.79
C CYS A 328 21.58 5.95 -10.88
N ASN A 329 20.87 6.87 -11.55
CA ASN A 329 21.19 8.30 -11.53
C ASN A 329 20.76 8.94 -10.21
N GLN A 330 19.63 8.52 -9.68
CA GLN A 330 19.10 9.01 -8.40
C GLN A 330 18.51 7.86 -7.58
N VAL A 331 18.50 8.03 -6.27
CA VAL A 331 17.93 7.08 -5.33
C VAL A 331 16.90 7.73 -4.42
N VAL A 332 15.81 7.03 -4.21
CA VAL A 332 14.77 7.34 -3.24
C VAL A 332 14.85 6.32 -2.12
N VAL A 333 15.18 6.73 -0.91
CA VAL A 333 15.23 5.84 0.25
C VAL A 333 13.96 6.02 1.07
N ILE A 334 13.21 4.92 1.24
CA ILE A 334 11.99 4.91 2.05
C ILE A 334 12.15 3.97 3.25
N ASN A 335 11.74 4.44 4.42
CA ASN A 335 11.65 3.62 5.62
C ASN A 335 10.35 3.91 6.37
N LYS A 336 9.59 2.86 6.72
CA LYS A 336 8.30 2.94 7.45
C LYS A 336 7.31 3.95 6.84
N GLY A 337 7.32 4.05 5.50
CA GLY A 337 6.45 4.95 4.74
C GLY A 337 6.93 6.40 4.65
N GLU A 338 8.09 6.73 5.18
CA GLU A 338 8.68 8.07 5.16
C GLU A 338 9.83 8.14 4.16
N LEU A 339 9.95 9.24 3.46
CA LEU A 339 11.13 9.56 2.64
C LEU A 339 12.30 9.88 3.58
N LYS A 340 13.40 9.15 3.45
CA LYS A 340 14.62 9.37 4.22
C LYS A 340 15.70 10.10 3.41
N TYR A 341 15.74 9.83 2.12
CA TYR A 341 16.68 10.47 1.20
C TYR A 341 16.08 10.50 -0.22
N PHE A 342 16.43 11.54 -0.96
CA PHE A 342 16.23 11.65 -2.39
C PHE A 342 17.38 12.45 -2.99
N GLY A 343 18.09 11.89 -3.95
CA GLY A 343 19.21 12.54 -4.62
C GLY A 343 20.16 11.55 -5.29
N ASP A 344 21.36 12.02 -5.58
CA ASP A 344 22.42 11.22 -6.18
C ASP A 344 22.98 10.19 -5.16
N PRO A 345 23.29 8.95 -5.56
CA PRO A 345 23.93 7.99 -4.68
C PRO A 345 25.27 8.45 -4.09
N SER A 346 26.07 9.23 -4.82
CA SER A 346 27.35 9.77 -4.32
C SER A 346 27.16 10.78 -3.19
N ASP A 347 26.17 11.70 -3.30
CA ASP A 347 25.85 12.65 -2.24
C ASP A 347 25.38 11.92 -0.97
N MET A 348 24.67 10.81 -1.15
CA MET A 348 24.25 9.98 -0.02
C MET A 348 25.45 9.35 0.70
N VAL A 349 26.49 8.92 -0.02
CA VAL A 349 27.73 8.39 0.55
C VAL A 349 28.47 9.47 1.32
N GLU A 350 28.56 10.70 0.80
CA GLU A 350 29.21 11.82 1.46
C GLU A 350 28.58 12.14 2.85
N MET A 351 27.27 11.96 3.01
CA MET A 351 26.59 12.13 4.31
C MET A 351 27.06 11.16 5.40
N ALA A 352 27.65 10.04 5.02
CA ALA A 352 28.14 9.02 5.94
C ALA A 352 29.65 9.15 6.25
N ASN A 353 30.38 10.00 5.55
CA ASN A 353 31.78 10.25 5.82
C ASN A 353 31.97 10.82 7.24
N GLY A 354 33.00 10.41 7.93
CA GLY A 354 33.26 10.74 9.34
C GLY A 354 32.45 9.92 10.35
N LYS A 355 31.60 8.98 9.89
CA LYS A 355 30.75 8.15 10.77
C LYS A 355 31.02 6.67 10.67
N VAL A 356 31.98 6.26 9.82
CA VAL A 356 32.30 4.85 9.57
C VAL A 356 33.68 4.54 10.13
N TRP A 357 33.72 3.58 11.04
CA TRP A 357 34.94 3.20 11.77
C TRP A 357 35.26 1.73 11.57
N GLN A 358 36.54 1.41 11.51
CA GLN A 358 37.02 0.03 11.45
C GLN A 358 38.03 -0.22 12.56
N PHE A 359 37.89 -1.33 13.28
CA PHE A 359 38.80 -1.75 14.36
C PHE A 359 38.75 -3.25 14.57
N ASN A 360 39.76 -3.76 15.28
CA ASN A 360 39.81 -5.15 15.72
C ASN A 360 39.51 -5.19 17.23
N ILE A 361 38.71 -6.14 17.66
CA ILE A 361 38.29 -6.32 19.05
C ILE A 361 38.31 -7.82 19.40
N ASP A 362 38.63 -8.14 20.66
CA ASP A 362 38.55 -9.51 21.13
C ASP A 362 37.11 -10.03 21.15
N LYS A 363 36.96 -11.32 20.86
CA LYS A 363 35.65 -11.98 20.81
C LYS A 363 34.85 -11.81 22.10
N THR A 364 35.50 -11.83 23.25
CA THR A 364 34.85 -11.67 24.56
C THR A 364 34.38 -10.23 24.82
N GLU A 365 35.08 -9.24 24.28
CA GLU A 365 34.70 -7.83 24.37
C GLU A 365 33.63 -7.45 23.35
N PHE A 366 33.69 -7.99 22.13
CA PHE A 366 32.66 -7.78 21.09
C PHE A 366 31.27 -8.05 21.61
N GLU A 367 31.07 -9.10 22.41
CA GLU A 367 29.78 -9.46 22.97
C GLU A 367 29.28 -8.50 24.06
N LYS A 368 30.17 -7.79 24.74
CA LYS A 368 29.86 -6.99 25.93
C LYS A 368 29.80 -5.49 25.70
N VAL A 369 30.62 -4.95 24.79
CA VAL A 369 30.92 -3.50 24.72
C VAL A 369 30.16 -2.82 23.55
N LEU A 370 29.84 -3.52 22.48
CA LEU A 370 29.30 -2.91 21.26
C LEU A 370 27.79 -2.98 21.16
N ASP A 371 27.19 -1.86 20.75
CA ASP A 371 25.80 -1.89 20.27
C ASP A 371 25.75 -2.61 18.90
N LYS A 372 25.36 -3.87 18.93
CA LYS A 372 25.24 -4.71 17.74
C LYS A 372 24.35 -4.11 16.65
N SER A 373 23.49 -3.17 17.00
CA SER A 373 22.62 -2.49 16.04
C SER A 373 23.37 -1.49 15.15
N LEU A 374 24.59 -1.08 15.54
CA LEU A 374 25.46 -0.16 14.81
C LEU A 374 26.61 -0.88 14.08
N VAL A 375 26.71 -2.20 14.26
CA VAL A 375 27.66 -3.04 13.50
C VAL A 375 27.13 -3.20 12.06
N ILE A 376 27.91 -2.76 11.09
CA ILE A 376 27.61 -2.90 9.67
C ILE A 376 27.88 -4.33 9.24
N HIS A 377 29.14 -4.74 9.38
CA HIS A 377 29.56 -6.12 9.24
C HIS A 377 30.75 -6.42 10.15
N HIS A 378 31.03 -7.70 10.38
CA HIS A 378 32.18 -8.16 11.12
C HIS A 378 32.73 -9.44 10.48
N ILE A 379 34.05 -9.60 10.58
CA ILE A 379 34.79 -10.75 10.10
C ILE A 379 35.63 -11.31 11.23
N GLN A 380 35.47 -12.60 11.55
CA GLN A 380 36.28 -13.26 12.57
C GLN A 380 37.64 -13.64 11.95
N GLU A 381 38.72 -13.17 12.59
CA GLU A 381 40.12 -13.44 12.24
C GLU A 381 40.83 -14.07 13.46
N GLY A 382 40.72 -15.40 13.57
CA GLY A 382 41.26 -16.11 14.76
C GLY A 382 40.49 -15.75 16.01
N ASP A 383 41.20 -15.23 17.02
CA ASP A 383 40.63 -14.80 18.30
C ASP A 383 40.10 -13.37 18.31
N THR A 384 40.38 -12.61 17.25
CA THR A 384 39.90 -11.22 17.09
C THR A 384 38.79 -11.13 16.06
N ILE A 385 38.00 -10.08 16.15
CA ILE A 385 36.93 -9.74 15.23
C ILE A 385 37.25 -8.37 14.64
N ARG A 386 37.36 -8.29 13.31
CA ARG A 386 37.39 -7.03 12.58
C ARG A 386 35.99 -6.52 12.43
N VAL A 387 35.71 -5.34 12.94
CA VAL A 387 34.36 -4.75 12.94
C VAL A 387 34.36 -3.50 12.09
N ARG A 388 33.34 -3.35 11.23
CA ARG A 388 32.95 -2.10 10.58
C ARG A 388 31.73 -1.55 11.30
N TYR A 389 31.81 -0.32 11.79
CA TYR A 389 30.89 0.21 12.81
C TYR A 389 30.47 1.65 12.49
N LEU A 390 29.21 1.98 12.80
CA LEU A 390 28.67 3.33 12.68
C LEU A 390 28.79 4.08 14.02
N SER A 391 29.46 5.25 14.00
CA SER A 391 29.54 6.13 15.17
C SER A 391 29.83 7.56 14.73
N VAL A 392 29.28 8.55 15.45
CA VAL A 392 29.58 9.97 15.24
C VAL A 392 30.98 10.35 15.74
N GLY A 393 31.58 9.54 16.63
CA GLY A 393 32.93 9.71 17.13
C GLY A 393 33.63 8.37 17.29
N GLN A 394 34.92 8.37 17.66
CA GLN A 394 35.72 7.16 17.79
C GLN A 394 35.06 6.18 18.78
N PRO A 395 34.56 5.01 18.31
CA PRO A 395 33.76 4.10 19.12
C PRO A 395 34.59 3.19 20.05
N TYR A 396 35.87 2.99 19.72
CA TYR A 396 36.77 2.06 20.42
C TYR A 396 38.21 2.53 20.30
N GLU A 397 39.03 2.20 21.27
CA GLU A 397 40.48 2.52 21.26
C GLU A 397 41.15 1.80 20.05
N GLY A 398 41.91 2.55 19.27
CA GLY A 398 42.53 2.04 18.04
C GLY A 398 41.55 1.93 16.81
N ALA A 399 40.31 2.40 16.95
CA ALA A 399 39.43 2.50 15.78
C ALA A 399 39.95 3.54 14.79
N VAL A 400 39.96 3.18 13.51
CA VAL A 400 40.36 4.03 12.40
C VAL A 400 39.13 4.40 11.59
N GLU A 401 39.00 5.68 11.28
CA GLU A 401 37.98 6.14 10.32
C GLU A 401 38.28 5.58 8.93
N VAL A 402 37.25 5.09 8.26
CA VAL A 402 37.35 4.54 6.91
C VAL A 402 36.34 5.20 5.99
N GLU A 403 36.70 5.28 4.71
CA GLU A 403 35.81 5.83 3.68
C GLU A 403 34.48 5.07 3.65
N ALA A 404 33.40 5.84 3.60
CA ALA A 404 32.05 5.29 3.57
C ALA A 404 31.72 4.74 2.18
N ASN A 405 30.91 3.70 2.14
CA ASN A 405 30.30 3.20 0.93
C ASN A 405 28.77 3.40 0.97
N LEU A 406 28.06 3.01 -0.08
CA LEU A 406 26.61 3.21 -0.20
C LEU A 406 25.82 2.38 0.85
N GLU A 407 26.34 1.23 1.27
CA GLU A 407 25.74 0.40 2.30
C GLU A 407 25.82 1.08 3.67
N ASP A 408 26.97 1.66 3.99
CA ASP A 408 27.19 2.42 5.20
C ASP A 408 26.23 3.62 5.27
N ALA A 409 26.14 4.37 4.17
CA ALA A 409 25.25 5.52 4.06
C ALA A 409 23.77 5.14 4.23
N TYR A 410 23.36 4.06 3.63
CA TYR A 410 22.00 3.54 3.78
C TYR A 410 21.70 3.16 5.24
N LEU A 411 22.60 2.49 5.91
CA LEU A 411 22.45 2.13 7.31
C LEU A 411 22.46 3.37 8.24
N CYS A 412 23.30 4.38 7.96
CA CYS A 412 23.25 5.67 8.65
C CYS A 412 21.87 6.33 8.56
N LEU A 413 21.26 6.37 7.38
CA LEU A 413 19.92 6.92 7.16
C LEU A 413 18.85 6.13 7.93
N LEU A 414 18.92 4.80 7.92
CA LEU A 414 17.95 3.96 8.65
C LEU A 414 18.04 4.15 10.17
N LYS A 415 19.24 4.47 10.70
CA LYS A 415 19.48 4.72 12.12
C LYS A 415 19.29 6.18 12.52
N ASN A 416 18.93 7.07 11.59
CA ASN A 416 18.80 8.53 11.79
C ASN A 416 20.08 9.17 12.36
N MET A 417 21.24 8.74 11.91
CA MET A 417 22.55 9.29 12.25
C MET A 417 22.96 10.42 11.27
N ASN A 418 22.01 11.30 10.97
CA ASN A 418 22.18 12.41 10.01
C ASN A 418 23.00 13.55 10.62
#